data_5241fd7adf83129be261d69b30db6932
#
_entry.id   5241fd7adf83129be261d69b30db6932
#
_cell.length_a   1.000
_cell.length_b   1.000
_cell.length_c   1.000
_cell.angle_alpha   90.00
_cell.angle_beta   90.00
_cell.angle_gamma   90.00
#
_symmetry.space_group_name_H-M   'P 1'
#
loop_
_entity.id
_entity.type
_entity.pdbx_description
1 polymer ?
#
loop_
_entity_poly.entity_id
_entity_poly.type
_entity_poly.pdbx_seq_one_letter_code
_entity_poly.pdbx_strand_id
1 'polypeptide(L)'
;PNLVNHLSSLPKTFSTSEIDIEFPRNDHFEFMESFRANSDFHNYSVSYLDGIKISNTDSWGLIRASNTSPKITLRFESLSESSLNIIKNEIKNAILKIDNTIELPF
;
A
#
# COMPACT_ATOMS: atom_id res chain seq x y z
N PRO A 1 -11.72 -0.93 -22.28
CA PRO A 1 -11.10 -1.35 -21.88
C PRO A 1 -10.33 -1.01 -21.80
N ASN A 2 -10.27 -0.38 -21.53
CA ASN A 2 -9.40 -0.84 -21.79
C ASN A 2 -8.24 -0.61 -21.14
N LEU A 3 -7.91 0.49 -20.32
CA LEU A 3 -6.70 0.51 -19.66
C LEU A 3 -6.59 -0.51 -18.58
N VAL A 4 -7.63 -0.73 -17.82
CA VAL A 4 -7.64 -1.77 -16.81
C VAL A 4 -7.49 -3.13 -17.45
N ASN A 5 -8.20 -3.34 -18.52
CA ASN A 5 -8.08 -4.59 -19.23
C ASN A 5 -6.73 -4.75 -19.87
N HIS A 6 -6.16 -3.65 -20.31
CA HIS A 6 -4.83 -3.65 -20.81
C HIS A 6 -3.85 -4.13 -19.78
N LEU A 7 -3.92 -3.59 -18.57
CA LEU A 7 -3.00 -3.96 -17.50
C LEU A 7 -3.07 -5.44 -17.21
N SER A 8 -4.27 -5.97 -17.11
CA SER A 8 -4.41 -7.39 -16.80
C SER A 8 -4.05 -8.28 -17.98
N SER A 9 -4.06 -7.76 -19.20
CA SER A 9 -3.72 -8.56 -20.37
C SER A 9 -2.25 -8.50 -20.72
N LEU A 10 -1.47 -7.61 -20.10
CA LEU A 10 -0.04 -7.52 -20.36
C LEU A 10 0.65 -8.74 -19.77
N PRO A 11 1.61 -9.31 -20.51
CA PRO A 11 2.31 -10.48 -20.00
C PRO A 11 3.23 -10.18 -18.84
N LYS A 12 3.53 -8.91 -18.61
CA LYS A 12 4.49 -8.54 -17.57
C LYS A 12 3.94 -7.44 -16.70
N THR A 13 3.29 -7.82 -15.61
CA THR A 13 3.07 -6.93 -14.50
C THR A 13 3.82 -7.50 -13.32
N PHE A 14 4.22 -6.61 -12.42
CA PHE A 14 4.96 -6.99 -11.23
C PHE A 14 4.06 -6.73 -10.03
N SER A 15 3.87 -7.74 -9.22
CA SER A 15 2.99 -7.62 -8.07
C SER A 15 3.58 -8.35 -6.88
N THR A 16 3.13 -7.97 -5.70
CA THR A 16 3.47 -8.70 -4.49
C THR A 16 2.29 -9.57 -4.10
N SER A 17 2.55 -10.63 -3.37
CA SER A 17 1.51 -11.28 -2.62
C SER A 17 1.11 -10.35 -1.48
N GLU A 18 0.05 -10.71 -0.77
CA GLU A 18 -0.42 -9.92 0.35
C GLU A 18 0.66 -9.90 1.44
N ILE A 19 0.96 -8.71 1.95
CA ILE A 19 1.97 -8.51 2.98
C ILE A 19 1.25 -8.15 4.26
N ASP A 20 1.50 -8.90 5.34
CA ASP A 20 0.86 -8.65 6.63
C ASP A 20 1.83 -7.99 7.58
N ILE A 21 1.37 -6.97 8.29
CA ILE A 21 2.12 -6.31 9.35
C ILE A 21 1.34 -6.45 10.64
N GLU A 22 1.93 -7.10 11.64
CA GLU A 22 1.27 -7.40 12.91
C GLU A 22 1.26 -6.17 13.80
N PHE A 23 0.15 -6.00 14.53
CA PHE A 23 0.00 -4.94 15.53
C PHE A 23 -0.39 -5.57 16.85
N PRO A 24 0.60 -6.04 17.64
CA PRO A 24 0.31 -6.80 18.87
C PRO A 24 -0.52 -6.04 19.90
N ARG A 25 -0.55 -4.71 19.83
CA ARG A 25 -1.31 -3.89 20.77
C ARG A 25 -2.74 -3.64 20.31
N ASN A 26 -3.16 -4.23 19.20
CA ASN A 26 -4.49 -4.00 18.63
C ASN A 26 -4.74 -2.55 18.24
N ASP A 27 -3.69 -1.80 17.89
CA ASP A 27 -3.80 -0.40 17.51
C ASP A 27 -3.70 -0.18 16.01
N HIS A 28 -4.04 -1.20 15.23
CA HIS A 28 -3.96 -1.13 13.76
C HIS A 28 -4.97 -0.14 13.17
N PHE A 29 -6.15 0.02 13.79
CA PHE A 29 -7.11 1.00 13.30
C PHE A 29 -6.64 2.42 13.61
N GLU A 30 -6.07 2.65 14.77
CA GLU A 30 -5.49 3.94 15.12
C GLU A 30 -4.33 4.28 14.21
N PHE A 31 -3.53 3.28 13.87
CA PHE A 31 -2.45 3.49 12.92
C PHE A 31 -3.00 3.95 11.57
N MET A 32 -4.06 3.31 11.08
CA MET A 32 -4.66 3.69 9.80
C MET A 32 -5.15 5.13 9.81
N GLU A 33 -5.74 5.57 10.94
CA GLU A 33 -6.18 6.96 11.06
C GLU A 33 -5.00 7.91 11.00
N SER A 34 -3.92 7.59 11.70
CA SER A 34 -2.70 8.41 11.68
C SER A 34 -2.08 8.44 10.30
N PHE A 35 -2.03 7.31 9.63
CA PHE A 35 -1.48 7.21 8.29
C PHE A 35 -2.28 8.09 7.33
N ARG A 36 -3.61 8.01 7.40
CA ARG A 36 -4.47 8.80 6.56
C ARG A 36 -4.30 10.29 6.80
N ALA A 37 -4.17 10.68 8.07
CA ALA A 37 -4.10 12.09 8.45
C ALA A 37 -2.75 12.72 8.14
N ASN A 38 -1.68 11.94 8.20
CA ASN A 38 -0.32 12.48 8.18
C ASN A 38 0.49 12.12 6.96
N SER A 39 -0.04 11.28 6.09
CA SER A 39 0.68 10.89 4.87
C SER A 39 0.40 11.87 3.75
N ASP A 40 1.37 12.03 2.88
CA ASP A 40 1.26 12.96 1.78
C ASP A 40 1.88 12.32 0.54
N PHE A 41 1.04 12.11 -0.45
CA PHE A 41 1.46 11.45 -1.69
C PHE A 41 1.11 12.35 -2.86
N HIS A 42 1.91 13.42 -3.02
CA HIS A 42 1.65 14.46 -4.01
C HIS A 42 1.52 13.93 -5.43
N ASN A 43 2.31 12.93 -5.78
CA ASN A 43 2.38 12.45 -7.15
C ASN A 43 1.46 11.27 -7.41
N TYR A 44 0.53 11.01 -6.49
CA TYR A 44 -0.34 9.85 -6.57
C TYR A 44 -1.78 10.26 -6.35
N SER A 45 -2.70 9.50 -6.92
CA SER A 45 -4.11 9.57 -6.57
C SER A 45 -4.35 8.73 -5.34
N VAL A 46 -5.17 9.22 -4.43
CA VAL A 46 -5.45 8.51 -3.18
C VAL A 46 -6.95 8.30 -3.06
N SER A 47 -7.34 7.08 -2.76
CA SER A 47 -8.73 6.70 -2.55
C SER A 47 -8.88 6.05 -1.19
N TYR A 48 -9.99 6.33 -0.50
CA TYR A 48 -10.27 5.81 0.83
C TYR A 48 -11.48 4.89 0.88
N LEU A 49 -11.92 4.40 -0.27
CA LEU A 49 -13.16 3.62 -0.34
C LEU A 49 -13.04 2.27 0.38
N ASP A 50 -11.90 1.62 0.25
CA ASP A 50 -11.73 0.26 0.78
C ASP A 50 -10.33 0.15 1.35
N GLY A 51 -10.08 0.89 2.44
CA GLY A 51 -8.74 1.08 2.93
C GLY A 51 -8.15 2.32 2.29
N ILE A 52 -6.84 2.32 2.11
CA ILE A 52 -6.15 3.45 1.49
C ILE A 52 -5.45 2.93 0.24
N LYS A 53 -5.89 3.39 -0.91
CA LYS A 53 -5.28 3.01 -2.19
C LYS A 53 -4.55 4.20 -2.78
N ILE A 54 -3.28 4.03 -3.06
CA ILE A 54 -2.40 5.04 -3.61
C ILE A 54 -1.98 4.57 -4.98
N SER A 55 -2.22 5.38 -6.02
CA SER A 55 -1.98 4.94 -7.39
C SER A 55 -1.48 6.06 -8.29
N ASN A 56 -0.77 5.67 -9.32
CA ASN A 56 -0.43 6.55 -10.44
C ASN A 56 -0.63 5.76 -11.73
N THR A 57 -0.09 6.26 -12.85
CA THR A 57 -0.31 5.61 -14.13
C THR A 57 0.37 4.25 -14.24
N ASP A 58 1.41 4.02 -13.45
CA ASP A 58 2.25 2.83 -13.57
C ASP A 58 2.07 1.82 -12.45
N SER A 59 1.53 2.25 -11.31
CA SER A 59 1.54 1.38 -10.13
C SER A 59 0.46 1.75 -9.14
N TRP A 60 0.16 0.83 -8.23
CA TRP A 60 -0.72 1.12 -7.11
C TRP A 60 -0.31 0.30 -5.88
N GLY A 61 -0.64 0.84 -4.72
CA GLY A 61 -0.49 0.15 -3.45
C GLY A 61 -1.77 0.28 -2.65
N LEU A 62 -2.16 -0.77 -1.96
CA LEU A 62 -3.37 -0.79 -1.14
C LEU A 62 -3.01 -1.18 0.28
N ILE A 63 -3.52 -0.41 1.24
CA ILE A 63 -3.29 -0.64 2.66
C ILE A 63 -4.65 -0.79 3.32
N ARG A 64 -4.84 -1.90 4.05
CA ARG A 64 -6.12 -2.19 4.71
C ARG A 64 -5.88 -2.72 6.10
N ALA A 65 -6.72 -2.29 7.05
CA ALA A 65 -6.73 -2.87 8.38
C ALA A 65 -7.61 -4.11 8.39
N SER A 66 -7.15 -5.18 9.02
CA SER A 66 -7.95 -6.39 9.15
C SER A 66 -9.02 -6.20 10.22
N ASN A 67 -10.21 -6.73 9.96
CA ASN A 67 -11.30 -6.71 10.92
C ASN A 67 -11.26 -7.89 11.88
N THR A 68 -10.50 -8.92 11.55
CA THR A 68 -10.50 -10.17 12.32
C THR A 68 -9.21 -10.41 13.07
N SER A 69 -8.17 -9.64 12.78
CA SER A 69 -6.84 -9.83 13.38
C SER A 69 -6.18 -8.47 13.56
N PRO A 70 -5.31 -8.31 14.57
CA PRO A 70 -4.61 -7.04 14.79
C PRO A 70 -3.46 -6.88 13.80
N LYS A 71 -3.79 -6.60 12.57
CA LYS A 71 -2.78 -6.43 11.52
C LYS A 71 -3.31 -5.53 10.42
N ILE A 72 -2.40 -4.99 9.61
CA ILE A 72 -2.76 -4.37 8.34
C ILE A 72 -2.19 -5.23 7.23
N THR A 73 -2.82 -5.16 6.07
CA THR A 73 -2.36 -5.88 4.89
C THR A 73 -2.03 -4.91 3.79
N LEU A 74 -1.02 -5.25 3.00
CA LEU A 74 -0.52 -4.43 1.91
C LEU A 74 -0.44 -5.24 0.64
N ARG A 75 -0.79 -4.62 -0.48
CA ARG A 75 -0.59 -5.21 -1.80
C ARG A 75 -0.10 -4.14 -2.75
N PHE A 76 0.76 -4.54 -3.67
CA PHE A 76 1.33 -3.62 -4.65
C PHE A 76 1.29 -4.25 -6.03
N GLU A 77 1.12 -3.42 -7.04
CA GLU A 77 1.22 -3.87 -8.42
C GLU A 77 1.76 -2.75 -9.29
N SER A 78 2.54 -3.08 -10.31
CA SER A 78 3.17 -2.10 -11.14
C SER A 78 3.44 -2.66 -12.53
N LEU A 79 3.62 -1.78 -13.50
CA LEU A 79 4.00 -2.16 -14.86
C LEU A 79 5.47 -2.47 -15.00
N SER A 80 6.31 -2.05 -14.06
CA SER A 80 7.73 -2.32 -14.09
C SER A 80 8.25 -2.60 -12.70
N GLU A 81 9.38 -3.31 -12.63
CA GLU A 81 9.99 -3.61 -11.35
C GLU A 81 10.48 -2.35 -10.65
N SER A 82 11.02 -1.40 -11.40
CA SER A 82 11.50 -0.16 -10.79
C SER A 82 10.35 0.66 -10.24
N SER A 83 9.22 0.74 -10.93
CA SER A 83 8.04 1.44 -10.40
C SER A 83 7.49 0.74 -9.17
N LEU A 84 7.53 -0.59 -9.15
CA LEU A 84 7.12 -1.36 -7.98
C LEU A 84 7.97 -1.01 -6.78
N ASN A 85 9.28 -0.98 -6.96
CA ASN A 85 10.20 -0.64 -5.88
C ASN A 85 9.99 0.78 -5.38
N ILE A 86 9.69 1.69 -6.28
CA ILE A 86 9.45 3.09 -5.91
C ILE A 86 8.21 3.20 -5.03
N ILE A 87 7.10 2.59 -5.44
CA ILE A 87 5.87 2.73 -4.64
C ILE A 87 5.99 1.99 -3.30
N LYS A 88 6.69 0.86 -3.28
CA LYS A 88 6.95 0.16 -2.03
C LYS A 88 7.75 1.03 -1.07
N ASN A 89 8.77 1.71 -1.57
CA ASN A 89 9.58 2.60 -0.73
C ASN A 89 8.81 3.82 -0.27
N GLU A 90 7.97 4.38 -1.11
CA GLU A 90 7.14 5.52 -0.73
C GLU A 90 6.23 5.16 0.45
N ILE A 91 5.57 4.03 0.35
CA ILE A 91 4.66 3.61 1.40
C ILE A 91 5.43 3.17 2.64
N LYS A 92 6.54 2.46 2.46
CA LYS A 92 7.41 2.08 3.57
C LYS A 92 7.86 3.31 4.37
N ASN A 93 8.33 4.33 3.69
CA ASN A 93 8.78 5.54 4.35
C ASN A 93 7.64 6.26 5.07
N ALA A 94 6.45 6.27 4.48
CA ALA A 94 5.28 6.88 5.11
C ALA A 94 4.90 6.14 6.39
N ILE A 95 4.95 4.81 6.36
CA ILE A 95 4.65 4.00 7.54
C ILE A 95 5.65 4.29 8.65
N LEU A 96 6.94 4.32 8.32
CA LEU A 96 7.99 4.54 9.30
C LEU A 96 7.98 5.96 9.87
N LYS A 97 7.45 6.91 9.13
CA LYS A 97 7.25 8.26 9.66
C LYS A 97 6.22 8.30 10.76
N ILE A 98 5.20 7.46 10.66
CA ILE A 98 4.15 7.38 11.66
C ILE A 98 4.66 6.63 12.90
N ASP A 99 5.33 5.51 12.67
CA ASP A 99 5.80 4.64 13.76
C ASP A 99 7.04 3.90 13.28
N ASN A 100 8.21 4.38 13.69
CA ASN A 100 9.47 3.78 13.25
C ASN A 100 9.83 2.51 14.00
N THR A 101 8.97 2.05 14.91
CA THR A 101 9.20 0.78 15.61
C THR A 101 8.58 -0.40 14.89
N ILE A 102 7.78 -0.15 13.84
CA ILE A 102 7.14 -1.21 13.10
C ILE A 102 8.19 -1.94 12.25
N GLU A 103 8.16 -3.26 12.33
CA GLU A 103 9.03 -4.09 11.50
C GLU A 103 8.32 -4.40 10.19
N LEU A 104 8.96 -4.03 9.10
CA LEU A 104 8.38 -4.23 7.77
C LEU A 104 9.10 -5.37 7.07
N PRO A 105 8.35 -6.30 6.47
CA PRO A 105 8.96 -7.43 5.78
C PRO A 105 9.46 -7.10 4.36
N PHE A 106 9.45 -5.84 4.03
CA PHE A 106 9.91 -5.45 2.70
C PHE A 106 10.74 -4.18 2.74
#